data_044ba9c6ab240bd298feba703695853f
#
_entry.id   044ba9c6ab240bd298feba703695853f
#
_cell.length_a   1.000
_cell.length_b   1.000
_cell.length_c   1.000
_cell.angle_alpha   90.00
_cell.angle_beta   90.00
_cell.angle_gamma   90.00
#
_symmetry.space_group_name_H-M   'P 1'
#
loop_
_entity.id
_entity.type
_entity.pdbx_description
1 polymer ?
#
loop_
_entity_poly.entity_id
_entity_poly.type
_entity_poly.pdbx_seq_one_letter_code
_entity_poly.pdbx_strand_id
1 'polypeptide(L)'
;RDRSVSRGLGDVYKRQFHFTLPMLIGAAQAIVFGDLLMRCLYRVRPYEIEAGSANRLAGTWSQKIIDHLVNGTGRYGDLCQQLVDDFDHLPIHEDMKKPRVGIVGEILVKYMPVANNHLVDLLEEEGAEAVVPDLMDFMNYSVYNGKFKHEYLGKGWTSEASAVLGVKGIRALRRPALKALEKSKRFEPPMHIEQIAELSDPFLSQGNQYGEGWFLTGEMAELLLTGVPNIVCIQPFACLPNHVVGKGVIKQLRKKYPQANICAVDFDPGASEVNQLNRVKLMLSAARKNMEQAAKEE
;
A
#
# COMPACT_ATOMS: atom_id res chain seq x y z
N ARG A 1 40.76 20.11 -0.75
CA ARG A 1 41.61 19.44 0.28
C ARG A 1 40.86 18.44 1.14
N ASP A 2 39.51 18.42 1.18
CA ASP A 2 38.72 17.52 2.03
C ASP A 2 38.20 16.23 1.34
N ARG A 3 38.66 15.95 0.14
CA ARG A 3 38.22 14.74 -0.59
C ARG A 3 38.71 13.41 0.00
N SER A 4 39.77 13.43 0.80
CA SER A 4 40.35 12.23 1.41
C SER A 4 39.58 11.78 2.65
N VAL A 5 39.07 12.70 3.47
CA VAL A 5 38.31 12.40 4.69
C VAL A 5 36.93 11.84 4.36
N SER A 6 36.24 12.42 3.37
CA SER A 6 34.94 11.93 2.90
C SER A 6 35.02 10.52 2.26
N ARG A 7 36.12 10.20 1.54
CA ARG A 7 36.37 8.87 1.01
C ARG A 7 36.60 7.83 2.12
N GLY A 8 37.31 8.19 3.18
CA GLY A 8 37.57 7.30 4.32
C GLY A 8 36.31 6.89 5.07
N LEU A 9 35.40 7.84 5.31
CA LEU A 9 34.10 7.54 5.94
C LEU A 9 33.21 6.67 5.05
N GLY A 10 33.13 6.94 3.74
CA GLY A 10 32.36 6.13 2.79
C GLY A 10 32.88 4.69 2.67
N ASP A 11 34.19 4.48 2.76
CA ASP A 11 34.78 3.14 2.73
C ASP A 11 34.57 2.38 4.05
N VAL A 12 34.57 3.06 5.20
CA VAL A 12 34.26 2.46 6.51
C VAL A 12 32.81 1.97 6.53
N TYR A 13 31.85 2.78 6.05
CA TYR A 13 30.44 2.35 5.98
C TYR A 13 30.23 1.20 4.98
N LYS A 14 30.87 1.20 3.85
CA LYS A 14 30.80 0.10 2.86
C LYS A 14 31.38 -1.23 3.38
N ARG A 15 32.31 -1.18 4.30
CA ARG A 15 32.94 -2.38 4.91
C ARG A 15 32.17 -2.93 6.12
N GLN A 16 31.29 -2.14 6.73
CA GLN A 16 30.54 -2.53 7.94
C GLN A 16 29.23 -3.24 7.67
N PHE A 17 28.61 -3.07 6.48
CA PHE A 17 27.34 -3.67 6.14
C PHE A 17 27.46 -4.54 4.89
N HIS A 18 27.41 -5.85 5.09
CA HIS A 18 27.29 -6.83 4.00
C HIS A 18 25.87 -7.39 4.00
N PHE A 19 25.10 -7.06 2.97
CA PHE A 19 23.81 -7.69 2.74
C PHE A 19 24.02 -9.14 2.33
N THR A 20 23.66 -10.07 3.18
CA THR A 20 23.64 -11.49 2.87
C THR A 20 22.30 -11.90 2.28
N LEU A 21 22.25 -12.99 1.54
CA LEU A 21 21.00 -13.50 0.98
C LEU A 21 19.94 -13.80 2.06
N PRO A 22 20.26 -14.40 3.22
CA PRO A 22 19.31 -14.57 4.32
C PRO A 22 18.76 -13.23 4.84
N MET A 23 19.56 -12.18 4.94
CA MET A 23 19.07 -10.84 5.34
C MET A 23 18.10 -10.27 4.34
N LEU A 24 18.36 -10.43 3.02
CA LEU A 24 17.45 -9.94 1.98
C LEU A 24 16.11 -10.71 2.01
N ILE A 25 16.17 -12.02 2.21
CA ILE A 25 14.95 -12.85 2.36
C ILE A 25 14.18 -12.42 3.61
N GLY A 26 14.87 -12.27 4.75
CA GLY A 26 14.25 -11.80 6.00
C GLY A 26 13.62 -10.43 5.87
N ALA A 27 14.30 -9.47 5.21
CA ALA A 27 13.74 -8.15 4.94
C ALA A 27 12.49 -8.22 4.05
N ALA A 28 12.51 -9.04 3.01
CA ALA A 28 11.35 -9.24 2.16
C ALA A 28 10.18 -9.93 2.90
N GLN A 29 10.45 -10.90 3.76
CA GLN A 29 9.44 -11.50 4.64
C GLN A 29 8.87 -10.46 5.63
N ALA A 30 9.71 -9.58 6.18
CA ALA A 30 9.26 -8.50 7.06
C ALA A 30 8.25 -7.57 6.37
N ILE A 31 8.50 -7.22 5.10
CA ILE A 31 7.56 -6.42 4.31
C ILE A 31 6.24 -7.18 4.12
N VAL A 32 6.28 -8.45 3.72
CA VAL A 32 5.05 -9.26 3.52
C VAL A 32 4.25 -9.39 4.82
N PHE A 33 4.90 -9.61 5.95
CA PHE A 33 4.22 -9.64 7.25
C PHE A 33 3.65 -8.28 7.64
N GLY A 34 4.39 -7.20 7.38
CA GLY A 34 3.92 -5.84 7.62
C GLY A 34 2.65 -5.51 6.82
N ASP A 35 2.66 -5.83 5.52
CA ASP A 35 1.51 -5.67 4.65
C ASP A 35 0.31 -6.49 5.12
N LEU A 36 0.55 -7.76 5.46
CA LEU A 36 -0.51 -8.66 5.94
C LEU A 36 -1.12 -8.16 7.26
N LEU A 37 -0.28 -7.74 8.21
CA LEU A 37 -0.71 -7.20 9.49
C LEU A 37 -1.49 -5.89 9.33
N MET A 38 -0.98 -4.98 8.50
CA MET A 38 -1.63 -3.71 8.19
C MET A 38 -3.01 -3.93 7.54
N ARG A 39 -3.09 -4.79 6.53
CA ARG A 39 -4.33 -5.13 5.83
C ARG A 39 -5.38 -5.71 6.78
N CYS A 40 -5.00 -6.67 7.62
CA CYS A 40 -5.90 -7.28 8.59
C CYS A 40 -6.33 -6.28 9.67
N LEU A 41 -5.39 -5.52 10.24
CA LEU A 41 -5.67 -4.53 11.28
C LEU A 41 -6.66 -3.46 10.82
N TYR A 42 -6.37 -2.80 9.69
CA TYR A 42 -7.19 -1.68 9.21
C TYR A 42 -8.58 -2.13 8.76
N ARG A 43 -8.73 -3.39 8.37
CA ARG A 43 -10.03 -3.98 8.02
C ARG A 43 -10.90 -4.28 9.23
N VAL A 44 -10.33 -4.68 10.39
CA VAL A 44 -11.13 -5.10 11.56
C VAL A 44 -11.23 -4.03 12.64
N ARG A 45 -10.19 -3.20 12.82
CA ARG A 45 -10.12 -2.18 13.89
C ARG A 45 -11.33 -1.23 13.92
N PRO A 46 -11.83 -0.70 12.80
CA PRO A 46 -12.99 0.18 12.81
C PRO A 46 -14.29 -0.48 13.27
N TYR A 47 -14.33 -1.80 13.32
CA TYR A 47 -15.54 -2.60 13.61
C TYR A 47 -15.42 -3.41 14.90
N GLU A 48 -14.31 -3.32 15.64
CA GLU A 48 -14.08 -4.11 16.86
C GLU A 48 -15.17 -3.88 17.92
N ILE A 49 -15.64 -4.97 18.56
CA ILE A 49 -16.64 -4.91 19.65
C ILE A 49 -15.98 -4.41 20.94
N GLU A 50 -14.81 -4.95 21.25
CA GLU A 50 -14.00 -4.55 22.40
C GLU A 50 -12.93 -3.56 21.98
N ALA A 51 -13.06 -2.31 22.39
CA ALA A 51 -12.13 -1.25 22.03
C ALA A 51 -10.67 -1.61 22.32
N GLY A 52 -9.81 -1.47 21.31
CA GLY A 52 -8.39 -1.76 21.38
C GLY A 52 -8.02 -3.24 21.23
N SER A 53 -8.98 -4.15 21.02
CA SER A 53 -8.71 -5.59 20.83
C SER A 53 -7.88 -5.85 19.58
N ALA A 54 -8.16 -5.16 18.47
CA ALA A 54 -7.41 -5.26 17.23
C ALA A 54 -5.96 -4.79 17.40
N ASN A 55 -5.74 -3.67 18.10
CA ASN A 55 -4.39 -3.16 18.38
C ASN A 55 -3.60 -4.11 19.31
N ARG A 56 -4.24 -4.70 20.32
CA ARG A 56 -3.58 -5.70 21.20
C ARG A 56 -3.16 -6.93 20.39
N LEU A 57 -4.03 -7.41 19.51
CA LEU A 57 -3.72 -8.53 18.63
C LEU A 57 -2.57 -8.19 17.68
N ALA A 58 -2.58 -7.00 17.08
CA ALA A 58 -1.50 -6.51 16.23
C ALA A 58 -0.16 -6.42 16.99
N GLY A 59 -0.16 -5.93 18.22
CA GLY A 59 1.04 -5.91 19.08
C GLY A 59 1.59 -7.31 19.36
N THR A 60 0.72 -8.28 19.64
CA THR A 60 1.09 -9.69 19.81
C THR A 60 1.72 -10.27 18.54
N TRP A 61 1.13 -9.99 17.39
CA TRP A 61 1.67 -10.46 16.11
C TRP A 61 2.97 -9.76 15.73
N SER A 62 3.11 -8.47 16.01
CA SER A 62 4.37 -7.75 15.80
C SER A 62 5.52 -8.44 16.54
N GLN A 63 5.30 -8.86 17.80
CA GLN A 63 6.32 -9.57 18.57
C GLN A 63 6.61 -10.97 17.98
N LYS A 64 5.58 -11.74 17.60
CA LYS A 64 5.76 -13.06 16.95
C LYS A 64 6.55 -12.94 15.64
N ILE A 65 6.28 -11.89 14.84
CA ILE A 65 7.00 -11.62 13.60
C ILE A 65 8.48 -11.30 13.88
N ILE A 66 8.76 -10.46 14.86
CA ILE A 66 10.14 -10.15 15.30
C ILE A 66 10.86 -11.43 15.73
N ASP A 67 10.22 -12.25 16.54
CA ASP A 67 10.79 -13.52 17.02
C ASP A 67 11.07 -14.50 15.86
N HIS A 68 10.20 -14.52 14.85
CA HIS A 68 10.45 -15.29 13.63
C HIS A 68 11.67 -14.79 12.86
N LEU A 69 11.73 -13.49 12.61
CA LEU A 69 12.78 -12.88 11.78
C LEU A 69 14.16 -12.91 12.45
N VAL A 70 14.21 -12.78 13.79
CA VAL A 70 15.45 -12.73 14.56
C VAL A 70 15.92 -14.12 15.00
N ASN A 71 15.00 -14.95 15.50
CA ASN A 71 15.29 -16.21 16.15
C ASN A 71 14.89 -17.44 15.30
N GLY A 72 14.25 -17.24 14.14
CA GLY A 72 13.79 -18.32 13.26
C GLY A 72 12.63 -19.15 13.85
N THR A 73 11.84 -18.58 14.75
CA THR A 73 10.73 -19.29 15.41
C THR A 73 9.56 -19.50 14.45
N GLY A 74 9.00 -20.70 14.40
CA GLY A 74 7.86 -21.04 13.57
C GLY A 74 8.19 -21.14 12.07
N ARG A 75 7.24 -21.61 11.28
CA ARG A 75 7.36 -21.68 9.82
C ARG A 75 6.65 -20.48 9.19
N TYR A 76 7.30 -19.81 8.28
CA TYR A 76 6.79 -18.60 7.61
C TYR A 76 5.34 -18.74 7.10
N GLY A 77 5.05 -19.86 6.39
CA GLY A 77 3.71 -20.07 5.84
C GLY A 77 2.64 -20.33 6.90
N ASP A 78 3.00 -21.03 7.97
CA ASP A 78 2.07 -21.30 9.07
C ASP A 78 1.77 -20.01 9.85
N LEU A 79 2.77 -19.14 10.02
CA LEU A 79 2.59 -17.83 10.66
C LEU A 79 1.70 -16.90 9.83
N CYS A 80 1.85 -16.89 8.50
CA CYS A 80 0.94 -16.12 7.62
C CYS A 80 -0.51 -16.60 7.79
N GLN A 81 -0.75 -17.91 7.80
CA GLN A 81 -2.10 -18.47 7.98
C GLN A 81 -2.67 -18.13 9.35
N GLN A 82 -1.89 -18.38 10.43
CA GLN A 82 -2.34 -18.08 11.80
C GLN A 82 -2.65 -16.60 12.01
N LEU A 83 -1.85 -15.69 11.43
CA LEU A 83 -2.11 -14.26 11.53
C LEU A 83 -3.49 -13.92 10.94
N VAL A 84 -3.77 -14.37 9.73
CA VAL A 84 -5.05 -14.12 9.08
C VAL A 84 -6.20 -14.77 9.87
N ASP A 85 -6.03 -16.01 10.32
CA ASP A 85 -7.04 -16.73 11.09
C ASP A 85 -7.37 -16.01 12.42
N ASP A 86 -6.36 -15.52 13.14
CA ASP A 86 -6.55 -14.79 14.39
C ASP A 86 -7.35 -13.50 14.18
N PHE A 87 -7.09 -12.75 13.09
CA PHE A 87 -7.87 -11.56 12.74
C PHE A 87 -9.26 -11.89 12.16
N ASP A 88 -9.42 -13.01 11.46
CA ASP A 88 -10.73 -13.49 10.98
C ASP A 88 -11.66 -13.87 12.14
N HIS A 89 -11.11 -14.32 13.27
CA HIS A 89 -11.88 -14.70 14.44
C HIS A 89 -12.03 -13.56 15.46
N LEU A 90 -11.42 -12.40 15.23
CA LEU A 90 -11.62 -11.25 16.12
C LEU A 90 -13.09 -10.83 16.12
N PRO A 91 -13.76 -10.71 17.30
CA PRO A 91 -15.14 -10.25 17.36
C PRO A 91 -15.31 -8.82 16.84
N ILE A 92 -16.15 -8.65 15.82
CA ILE A 92 -16.46 -7.35 15.21
C ILE A 92 -17.97 -7.20 15.00
N HIS A 93 -18.44 -5.97 14.82
CA HIS A 93 -19.80 -5.66 14.41
C HIS A 93 -19.97 -5.96 12.91
N GLU A 94 -20.41 -7.17 12.57
CA GLU A 94 -20.54 -7.65 11.19
C GLU A 94 -21.58 -6.86 10.36
N ASP A 95 -22.64 -6.35 11.04
CA ASP A 95 -23.71 -5.59 10.36
C ASP A 95 -23.35 -4.12 10.12
N MET A 96 -22.24 -3.65 10.67
CA MET A 96 -21.82 -2.27 10.52
C MET A 96 -21.16 -2.05 9.16
N LYS A 97 -21.65 -1.05 8.42
CA LYS A 97 -21.03 -0.61 7.16
C LYS A 97 -20.44 0.78 7.36
N LYS A 98 -19.19 0.96 6.98
CA LYS A 98 -18.48 2.26 6.97
C LYS A 98 -18.01 2.59 5.56
N PRO A 99 -17.91 3.88 5.19
CA PRO A 99 -17.32 4.25 3.91
C PRO A 99 -15.85 3.81 3.88
N ARG A 100 -15.48 3.04 2.87
CA ARG A 100 -14.11 2.58 2.64
C ARG A 100 -13.35 3.66 1.91
N VAL A 101 -12.14 3.98 2.39
CA VAL A 101 -11.30 5.05 1.87
C VAL A 101 -9.91 4.50 1.56
N GLY A 102 -9.55 4.48 0.29
CA GLY A 102 -8.22 4.12 -0.17
C GLY A 102 -7.21 5.24 0.08
N ILE A 103 -6.02 4.89 0.57
CA ILE A 103 -4.89 5.82 0.70
C ILE A 103 -3.83 5.42 -0.30
N VAL A 104 -3.58 6.26 -1.29
CA VAL A 104 -2.57 6.06 -2.34
C VAL A 104 -1.67 7.29 -2.43
N GLY A 105 -0.54 7.17 -3.10
CA GLY A 105 0.33 8.33 -3.33
C GLY A 105 1.80 8.04 -3.10
N GLU A 106 2.56 9.05 -2.71
CA GLU A 106 4.00 8.95 -2.51
C GLU A 106 4.34 8.01 -1.36
N ILE A 107 5.30 7.14 -1.60
CA ILE A 107 5.59 5.97 -0.75
C ILE A 107 5.94 6.35 0.69
N LEU A 108 6.83 7.34 0.90
CA LEU A 108 7.20 7.76 2.25
C LEU A 108 5.99 8.32 2.99
N VAL A 109 5.26 9.24 2.35
CA VAL A 109 4.06 9.86 2.94
C VAL A 109 2.98 8.82 3.20
N LYS A 110 2.81 7.84 2.31
CA LYS A 110 1.80 6.77 2.42
C LYS A 110 2.03 5.87 3.65
N TYR A 111 3.26 5.43 3.88
CA TYR A 111 3.56 4.44 4.92
C TYR A 111 4.15 5.03 6.21
N MET A 112 4.34 6.33 6.30
CA MET A 112 4.88 7.01 7.47
C MET A 112 3.81 7.88 8.15
N PRO A 113 3.14 7.42 9.23
CA PRO A 113 2.04 8.16 9.85
C PRO A 113 2.39 9.59 10.24
N VAL A 114 3.61 9.83 10.72
CA VAL A 114 4.09 11.18 11.07
C VAL A 114 4.17 12.10 9.83
N ALA A 115 4.41 11.56 8.63
CA ALA A 115 4.49 12.34 7.40
C ALA A 115 3.12 12.67 6.80
N ASN A 116 2.05 11.96 7.21
CA ASN A 116 0.68 12.16 6.73
C ASN A 116 -0.30 12.56 7.84
N ASN A 117 0.21 13.09 8.96
CA ASN A 117 -0.60 13.52 10.12
C ASN A 117 -1.55 12.43 10.60
N HIS A 118 -1.07 11.17 10.70
CA HIS A 118 -1.85 10.03 11.16
C HIS A 118 -3.17 9.84 10.41
N LEU A 119 -3.13 9.94 9.08
CA LEU A 119 -4.31 9.94 8.21
C LEU A 119 -5.23 8.72 8.42
N VAL A 120 -4.68 7.53 8.69
CA VAL A 120 -5.49 6.34 8.98
C VAL A 120 -6.32 6.54 10.24
N ASP A 121 -5.69 7.00 11.32
CA ASP A 121 -6.37 7.23 12.59
C ASP A 121 -7.45 8.30 12.42
N LEU A 122 -7.16 9.37 11.70
CA LEU A 122 -8.14 10.41 11.35
C LEU A 122 -9.35 9.84 10.60
N LEU A 123 -9.14 8.98 9.60
CA LEU A 123 -10.23 8.38 8.83
C LEU A 123 -11.11 7.49 9.71
N GLU A 124 -10.50 6.73 10.62
CA GLU A 124 -11.23 5.87 11.55
C GLU A 124 -12.00 6.66 12.61
N GLU A 125 -11.39 7.72 13.17
CA GLU A 125 -12.06 8.67 14.07
C GLU A 125 -13.27 9.34 13.42
N GLU A 126 -13.16 9.65 12.13
CA GLU A 126 -14.25 10.16 11.32
C GLU A 126 -15.22 9.07 10.85
N GLY A 127 -15.09 7.83 11.34
CA GLY A 127 -16.04 6.74 11.09
C GLY A 127 -15.90 6.07 9.72
N ALA A 128 -14.72 6.10 9.10
CA ALA A 128 -14.42 5.39 7.86
C ALA A 128 -13.56 4.14 8.10
N GLU A 129 -13.46 3.28 7.09
CA GLU A 129 -12.50 2.18 7.01
C GLU A 129 -11.35 2.61 6.08
N ALA A 130 -10.11 2.64 6.59
CA ALA A 130 -8.95 2.93 5.78
C ALA A 130 -8.49 1.67 5.01
N VAL A 131 -8.18 1.83 3.72
CA VAL A 131 -7.63 0.78 2.86
C VAL A 131 -6.30 1.26 2.30
N VAL A 132 -5.21 0.64 2.74
CA VAL A 132 -3.86 0.98 2.29
C VAL A 132 -3.32 -0.20 1.47
N PRO A 133 -3.03 -0.01 0.17
CA PRO A 133 -2.40 -1.04 -0.66
C PRO A 133 -1.03 -1.45 -0.12
N ASP A 134 -0.61 -2.68 -0.41
CA ASP A 134 0.60 -3.29 0.14
C ASP A 134 1.89 -2.61 -0.36
N LEU A 135 2.88 -2.45 0.52
CA LEU A 135 4.22 -1.95 0.14
C LEU A 135 4.94 -2.93 -0.81
N MET A 136 4.71 -4.22 -0.66
CA MET A 136 5.28 -5.23 -1.55
C MET A 136 4.81 -5.08 -3.00
N ASP A 137 3.62 -4.49 -3.25
CA ASP A 137 3.15 -4.22 -4.60
C ASP A 137 3.98 -3.13 -5.28
N PHE A 138 4.41 -2.10 -4.54
CA PHE A 138 5.36 -1.11 -5.03
C PHE A 138 6.75 -1.71 -5.31
N MET A 139 7.22 -2.63 -4.46
CA MET A 139 8.47 -3.37 -4.72
C MET A 139 8.34 -4.22 -5.99
N ASN A 140 7.19 -4.88 -6.16
CA ASN A 140 6.90 -5.67 -7.34
C ASN A 140 6.84 -4.81 -8.63
N TYR A 141 6.18 -3.63 -8.55
CA TYR A 141 6.18 -2.63 -9.61
C TYR A 141 7.60 -2.23 -10.01
N SER A 142 8.46 -1.93 -9.03
CA SER A 142 9.84 -1.50 -9.28
C SER A 142 10.65 -2.54 -10.05
N VAL A 143 10.42 -3.83 -9.76
CA VAL A 143 11.01 -4.96 -10.48
C VAL A 143 10.38 -5.14 -11.85
N TYR A 144 9.04 -5.07 -11.94
CA TYR A 144 8.29 -5.27 -13.18
C TYR A 144 8.62 -4.21 -14.25
N ASN A 145 9.00 -3.01 -13.85
CA ASN A 145 9.46 -1.95 -14.75
C ASN A 145 10.64 -2.36 -15.64
N GLY A 146 11.38 -3.40 -15.29
CA GLY A 146 12.42 -3.97 -16.16
C GLY A 146 11.91 -4.38 -17.55
N LYS A 147 10.66 -4.87 -17.64
CA LYS A 147 9.96 -5.17 -18.90
C LYS A 147 9.80 -3.90 -19.74
N PHE A 148 9.25 -2.86 -19.18
CA PHE A 148 8.96 -1.61 -19.88
C PHE A 148 10.21 -0.77 -20.16
N LYS A 149 11.29 -0.95 -19.37
CA LYS A 149 12.60 -0.37 -19.68
C LYS A 149 13.19 -0.95 -20.96
N HIS A 150 12.92 -2.23 -21.23
CA HIS A 150 13.28 -2.83 -22.52
C HIS A 150 12.45 -2.20 -23.66
N GLU A 151 11.15 -2.17 -23.49
CA GLU A 151 10.19 -1.71 -24.50
C GLU A 151 10.32 -0.22 -24.83
N TYR A 152 10.35 0.66 -23.81
CA TYR A 152 10.28 2.11 -24.00
C TYR A 152 11.62 2.84 -23.92
N LEU A 153 12.64 2.25 -23.27
CA LEU A 153 13.93 2.92 -23.01
C LEU A 153 15.11 2.22 -23.69
N GLY A 154 14.87 1.24 -24.56
CA GLY A 154 15.90 0.56 -25.33
C GLY A 154 16.90 -0.23 -24.49
N LYS A 155 16.56 -0.65 -23.26
CA LYS A 155 17.39 -1.53 -22.45
C LYS A 155 17.46 -2.92 -23.08
N GLY A 156 18.58 -3.62 -22.89
CA GLY A 156 18.76 -4.98 -23.44
C GLY A 156 17.70 -5.96 -22.88
N TRP A 157 17.46 -7.05 -23.60
CA TRP A 157 16.51 -8.14 -23.24
C TRP A 157 16.75 -8.73 -21.85
N THR A 158 17.96 -8.63 -21.33
CA THR A 158 18.31 -9.05 -19.96
C THR A 158 17.54 -8.28 -18.90
N SER A 159 17.12 -7.04 -19.18
CA SER A 159 16.27 -6.25 -18.28
C SER A 159 14.89 -6.87 -18.14
N GLU A 160 14.30 -7.33 -19.23
CA GLU A 160 13.01 -8.02 -19.23
C GLU A 160 13.11 -9.39 -18.55
N ALA A 161 14.13 -10.19 -18.89
CA ALA A 161 14.35 -11.51 -18.29
C ALA A 161 14.55 -11.42 -16.77
N SER A 162 15.32 -10.43 -16.30
CA SER A 162 15.52 -10.19 -14.86
C SER A 162 14.24 -9.74 -14.17
N ALA A 163 13.41 -8.93 -14.82
CA ALA A 163 12.11 -8.52 -14.29
C ALA A 163 11.17 -9.72 -14.13
N VAL A 164 11.05 -10.58 -15.14
CA VAL A 164 10.22 -11.78 -15.08
C VAL A 164 10.66 -12.71 -13.94
N LEU A 165 11.97 -12.92 -13.79
CA LEU A 165 12.51 -13.76 -12.72
C LEU A 165 12.26 -13.12 -11.34
N GLY A 166 12.46 -11.82 -11.20
CA GLY A 166 12.24 -11.09 -9.97
C GLY A 166 10.78 -11.11 -9.53
N VAL A 167 9.84 -10.85 -10.46
CA VAL A 167 8.39 -10.93 -10.18
C VAL A 167 7.98 -12.34 -9.74
N LYS A 168 8.51 -13.39 -10.40
CA LYS A 168 8.27 -14.79 -9.98
C LYS A 168 8.82 -15.06 -8.57
N GLY A 169 9.99 -14.51 -8.24
CA GLY A 169 10.57 -14.63 -6.90
C GLY A 169 9.72 -13.96 -5.83
N ILE A 170 9.27 -12.72 -6.08
CA ILE A 170 8.36 -12.00 -5.18
C ILE A 170 7.02 -12.75 -5.02
N ARG A 171 6.46 -13.25 -6.12
CA ARG A 171 5.23 -14.05 -6.08
C ARG A 171 5.38 -15.33 -5.26
N ALA A 172 6.51 -16.04 -5.41
CA ALA A 172 6.81 -17.23 -4.61
C ALA A 172 6.92 -16.89 -3.11
N LEU A 173 7.57 -15.79 -2.77
CA LEU A 173 7.68 -15.30 -1.39
C LEU A 173 6.31 -14.93 -0.80
N ARG A 174 5.47 -14.22 -1.55
CA ARG A 174 4.13 -13.79 -1.11
C ARG A 174 3.10 -14.92 -1.06
N ARG A 175 3.35 -16.03 -1.76
CA ARG A 175 2.37 -17.12 -1.94
C ARG A 175 1.72 -17.60 -0.64
N PRO A 176 2.43 -17.79 0.49
CA PRO A 176 1.79 -18.18 1.75
C PRO A 176 0.79 -17.15 2.26
N ALA A 177 1.14 -15.86 2.24
CA ALA A 177 0.26 -14.76 2.65
C ALA A 177 -0.98 -14.66 1.74
N LEU A 178 -0.79 -14.69 0.42
CA LEU A 178 -1.91 -14.65 -0.53
C LEU A 178 -2.87 -15.81 -0.33
N LYS A 179 -2.34 -17.04 -0.13
CA LYS A 179 -3.17 -18.21 0.16
C LYS A 179 -3.93 -18.12 1.48
N ALA A 180 -3.37 -17.47 2.48
CA ALA A 180 -4.06 -17.21 3.74
C ALA A 180 -5.24 -16.26 3.52
N LEU A 181 -5.02 -15.17 2.77
CA LEU A 181 -6.09 -14.23 2.39
C LEU A 181 -7.18 -14.87 1.53
N GLU A 182 -6.82 -15.71 0.54
CA GLU A 182 -7.78 -16.45 -0.31
C GLU A 182 -8.73 -17.35 0.49
N LYS A 183 -8.31 -17.83 1.65
CA LYS A 183 -9.13 -18.67 2.54
C LYS A 183 -9.95 -17.89 3.55
N SER A 184 -9.62 -16.63 3.73
CA SER A 184 -10.29 -15.74 4.67
C SER A 184 -11.72 -15.43 4.23
N LYS A 185 -12.57 -15.12 5.19
CA LYS A 185 -13.92 -14.62 4.96
C LYS A 185 -14.00 -13.08 4.91
N ARG A 186 -12.97 -12.42 5.46
CA ARG A 186 -12.96 -10.95 5.65
C ARG A 186 -11.95 -10.24 4.79
N PHE A 187 -10.90 -10.94 4.33
CA PHE A 187 -9.77 -10.33 3.66
C PHE A 187 -9.65 -10.87 2.24
N GLU A 188 -9.37 -9.97 1.32
CA GLU A 188 -9.14 -10.30 -0.08
C GLU A 188 -7.67 -10.11 -0.44
N PRO A 189 -7.08 -11.00 -1.26
CA PRO A 189 -5.73 -10.80 -1.78
C PRO A 189 -5.69 -9.59 -2.73
N PRO A 190 -4.55 -8.87 -2.81
CA PRO A 190 -4.34 -7.81 -3.80
C PRO A 190 -4.27 -8.40 -5.22
N MET A 191 -4.50 -7.55 -6.21
CA MET A 191 -4.33 -7.91 -7.62
C MET A 191 -2.85 -8.18 -7.96
N HIS A 192 -2.64 -8.97 -9.00
CA HIS A 192 -1.29 -9.16 -9.52
C HIS A 192 -0.81 -7.93 -10.28
N ILE A 193 0.50 -7.69 -10.26
CA ILE A 193 1.12 -6.50 -10.88
C ILE A 193 0.81 -6.37 -12.37
N GLU A 194 0.64 -7.49 -13.07
CA GLU A 194 0.24 -7.51 -14.47
C GLU A 194 -1.16 -6.92 -14.67
N GLN A 195 -2.10 -7.25 -13.80
CA GLN A 195 -3.47 -6.72 -13.81
C GLN A 195 -3.48 -5.22 -13.49
N ILE A 196 -2.67 -4.79 -12.50
CA ILE A 196 -2.53 -3.38 -12.15
C ILE A 196 -1.96 -2.59 -13.34
N ALA A 197 -1.00 -3.15 -14.08
CA ALA A 197 -0.46 -2.55 -15.29
C ALA A 197 -1.52 -2.39 -16.38
N GLU A 198 -2.33 -3.43 -16.62
CA GLU A 198 -3.46 -3.39 -17.56
C GLU A 198 -4.51 -2.34 -17.17
N LEU A 199 -4.77 -2.19 -15.87
CA LEU A 199 -5.71 -1.17 -15.37
C LEU A 199 -5.20 0.26 -15.59
N SER A 200 -3.90 0.50 -15.56
CA SER A 200 -3.29 1.81 -15.78
C SER A 200 -3.23 2.21 -17.25
N ASP A 201 -3.14 1.24 -18.17
CA ASP A 201 -2.91 1.43 -19.61
C ASP A 201 -3.90 2.40 -20.29
N PRO A 202 -5.21 2.37 -20.01
CA PRO A 202 -6.17 3.29 -20.61
C PRO A 202 -5.98 4.76 -20.21
N PHE A 203 -5.19 5.06 -19.19
CA PHE A 203 -5.02 6.40 -18.64
C PHE A 203 -3.65 7.00 -18.96
N LEU A 204 -2.60 6.19 -18.96
CA LEU A 204 -1.24 6.63 -19.25
C LEU A 204 -0.33 5.46 -19.65
N SER A 205 0.71 5.78 -20.40
CA SER A 205 1.72 4.79 -20.82
C SER A 205 2.56 4.29 -19.64
N GLN A 206 2.88 3.00 -19.62
CA GLN A 206 3.83 2.38 -18.69
C GLN A 206 5.27 2.90 -18.86
N GLY A 207 5.52 3.74 -19.85
CA GLY A 207 6.75 4.54 -19.94
C GLY A 207 6.92 5.55 -18.80
N ASN A 208 5.85 5.88 -18.08
CA ASN A 208 5.88 6.68 -16.86
C ASN A 208 6.32 5.83 -15.65
N GLN A 209 7.64 5.63 -15.48
CA GLN A 209 8.24 4.65 -14.56
C GLN A 209 8.95 5.26 -13.35
N TYR A 210 9.04 6.58 -13.25
CA TYR A 210 9.78 7.24 -12.19
C TYR A 210 8.88 7.55 -11.00
N GLY A 211 9.41 7.39 -9.79
CA GLY A 211 8.62 7.42 -8.57
C GLY A 211 7.57 6.30 -8.58
N GLU A 212 6.37 6.61 -8.21
CA GLU A 212 5.22 5.70 -8.23
C GLU A 212 4.74 5.37 -9.66
N GLY A 213 5.03 6.26 -10.61
CA GLY A 213 4.78 6.05 -12.02
C GLY A 213 3.36 5.57 -12.35
N TRP A 214 3.24 4.75 -13.38
CA TRP A 214 1.95 4.17 -13.80
C TRP A 214 1.26 3.36 -12.70
N PHE A 215 2.03 2.85 -11.74
CA PHE A 215 1.52 2.04 -10.65
C PHE A 215 0.51 2.80 -9.79
N LEU A 216 0.76 4.08 -9.46
CA LEU A 216 -0.17 4.91 -8.69
C LEU A 216 -1.54 5.03 -9.37
N THR A 217 -1.56 5.18 -10.69
CA THR A 217 -2.82 5.20 -11.47
C THR A 217 -3.51 3.83 -11.42
N GLY A 218 -2.72 2.75 -11.55
CA GLY A 218 -3.21 1.38 -11.44
C GLY A 218 -3.79 1.06 -10.07
N GLU A 219 -3.12 1.46 -8.97
CA GLU A 219 -3.65 1.32 -7.60
C GLU A 219 -5.01 2.02 -7.43
N MET A 220 -5.14 3.25 -7.94
CA MET A 220 -6.44 3.94 -7.88
C MET A 220 -7.53 3.18 -8.65
N ALA A 221 -7.20 2.65 -9.82
CA ALA A 221 -8.15 1.88 -10.62
C ALA A 221 -8.51 0.54 -9.96
N GLU A 222 -7.54 -0.16 -9.34
CA GLU A 222 -7.77 -1.35 -8.53
C GLU A 222 -8.75 -1.09 -7.39
N LEU A 223 -8.51 -0.04 -6.59
CA LEU A 223 -9.38 0.34 -5.49
C LEU A 223 -10.82 0.61 -5.95
N LEU A 224 -10.99 1.33 -7.08
CA LEU A 224 -12.31 1.62 -7.64
C LEU A 224 -13.05 0.35 -8.10
N LEU A 225 -12.33 -0.65 -8.60
CA LEU A 225 -12.89 -1.93 -9.02
C LEU A 225 -13.21 -2.85 -7.85
N THR A 226 -12.44 -2.78 -6.76
CA THR A 226 -12.61 -3.62 -5.57
C THR A 226 -13.54 -2.99 -4.52
N GLY A 227 -14.39 -2.03 -4.92
CA GLY A 227 -15.43 -1.46 -4.05
C GLY A 227 -14.89 -0.44 -3.03
N VAL A 228 -13.80 0.25 -3.36
CA VAL A 228 -13.25 1.36 -2.57
C VAL A 228 -13.34 2.65 -3.40
N PRO A 229 -14.54 3.26 -3.51
CA PRO A 229 -14.77 4.39 -4.40
C PRO A 229 -14.17 5.70 -3.90
N ASN A 230 -13.88 5.80 -2.60
CA ASN A 230 -13.33 7.00 -1.99
C ASN A 230 -11.81 6.86 -1.88
N ILE A 231 -11.05 7.82 -2.39
CA ILE A 231 -9.58 7.74 -2.43
C ILE A 231 -8.97 9.07 -1.99
N VAL A 232 -8.03 9.01 -1.06
CA VAL A 232 -7.14 10.12 -0.73
C VAL A 232 -5.79 9.85 -1.39
N CYS A 233 -5.45 10.65 -2.40
CA CYS A 233 -4.15 10.60 -3.06
C CYS A 233 -3.22 11.61 -2.38
N ILE A 234 -2.22 11.11 -1.66
CA ILE A 234 -1.34 11.89 -0.79
C ILE A 234 0.07 12.03 -1.36
N GLN A 235 0.69 13.17 -1.14
CA GLN A 235 2.02 13.47 -1.68
C GLN A 235 2.65 14.66 -0.98
N PRO A 236 3.98 14.80 -1.00
CA PRO A 236 4.62 16.06 -0.64
C PRO A 236 4.34 17.13 -1.71
N PHE A 237 4.40 18.38 -1.31
CA PHE A 237 4.26 19.50 -2.25
C PHE A 237 5.27 19.39 -3.40
N ALA A 238 4.80 19.66 -4.61
CA ALA A 238 5.60 19.63 -5.83
C ALA A 238 6.25 18.27 -6.18
N CYS A 239 5.76 17.16 -5.63
CA CYS A 239 6.17 15.83 -6.10
C CYS A 239 5.74 15.64 -7.55
N LEU A 240 6.68 15.83 -8.49
CA LEU A 240 6.38 15.84 -9.94
C LEU A 240 5.73 14.54 -10.42
N PRO A 241 6.26 13.32 -10.10
CA PRO A 241 5.60 12.09 -10.53
C PRO A 241 4.14 12.03 -10.09
N ASN A 242 3.85 12.29 -8.83
CA ASN A 242 2.48 12.19 -8.30
C ASN A 242 1.54 13.26 -8.86
N HIS A 243 2.05 14.44 -9.23
CA HIS A 243 1.24 15.44 -9.92
C HIS A 243 0.81 14.94 -11.31
N VAL A 244 1.68 14.24 -12.03
CA VAL A 244 1.40 13.71 -13.37
C VAL A 244 0.51 12.47 -13.29
N VAL A 245 0.95 11.43 -12.57
CA VAL A 245 0.31 10.11 -12.57
C VAL A 245 -0.76 9.94 -11.49
N GLY A 246 -0.81 10.82 -10.51
CA GLY A 246 -1.86 10.88 -9.49
C GLY A 246 -2.91 11.95 -9.83
N LYS A 247 -2.60 13.23 -9.55
CA LYS A 247 -3.54 14.34 -9.79
C LYS A 247 -3.96 14.47 -11.25
N GLY A 248 -3.04 14.30 -12.20
CA GLY A 248 -3.27 14.50 -13.63
C GLY A 248 -4.32 13.55 -14.22
N VAL A 249 -4.47 12.35 -13.68
CA VAL A 249 -5.39 11.32 -14.18
C VAL A 249 -6.77 11.30 -13.49
N ILE A 250 -6.97 12.04 -12.39
CA ILE A 250 -8.21 12.02 -11.61
C ILE A 250 -9.45 12.28 -12.48
N LYS A 251 -9.38 13.25 -13.39
CA LYS A 251 -10.51 13.57 -14.28
C LYS A 251 -10.87 12.39 -15.20
N GLN A 252 -9.87 11.67 -15.69
CA GLN A 252 -10.07 10.52 -16.58
C GLN A 252 -10.60 9.32 -15.78
N LEU A 253 -10.09 9.08 -14.57
CA LEU A 253 -10.61 8.05 -13.66
C LEU A 253 -12.09 8.30 -13.34
N ARG A 254 -12.48 9.52 -12.97
CA ARG A 254 -13.88 9.88 -12.73
C ARG A 254 -14.79 9.70 -13.97
N LYS A 255 -14.25 9.92 -15.15
CA LYS A 255 -15.01 9.68 -16.40
C LYS A 255 -15.27 8.19 -16.63
N LYS A 256 -14.29 7.34 -16.32
CA LYS A 256 -14.41 5.88 -16.48
C LYS A 256 -15.17 5.24 -15.32
N TYR A 257 -14.98 5.77 -14.11
CA TYR A 257 -15.60 5.29 -12.87
C TYR A 257 -16.41 6.43 -12.23
N PRO A 258 -17.70 6.62 -12.61
CA PRO A 258 -18.51 7.74 -12.12
C PRO A 258 -18.67 7.80 -10.60
N GLN A 259 -18.57 6.65 -9.91
CA GLN A 259 -18.61 6.55 -8.44
C GLN A 259 -17.34 7.07 -7.75
N ALA A 260 -16.28 7.39 -8.51
CA ALA A 260 -14.97 7.76 -7.95
C ALA A 260 -15.01 9.11 -7.22
N ASN A 261 -14.80 9.08 -5.92
CA ASN A 261 -14.68 10.23 -5.03
C ASN A 261 -13.20 10.37 -4.62
N ILE A 262 -12.40 11.01 -5.46
CA ILE A 262 -10.93 11.11 -5.27
C ILE A 262 -10.57 12.51 -4.80
N CYS A 263 -9.83 12.60 -3.70
CA CYS A 263 -9.27 13.83 -3.15
C CYS A 263 -7.73 13.76 -3.18
N ALA A 264 -7.08 14.78 -3.76
CA ALA A 264 -5.62 14.89 -3.70
C ALA A 264 -5.24 15.85 -2.57
N VAL A 265 -4.32 15.42 -1.69
CA VAL A 265 -3.87 16.20 -0.53
C VAL A 265 -2.34 16.25 -0.52
N ASP A 266 -1.81 17.47 -0.44
CA ASP A 266 -0.37 17.70 -0.28
C ASP A 266 -0.04 17.72 1.21
N PHE A 267 0.88 16.84 1.63
CA PHE A 267 1.47 16.85 2.98
C PHE A 267 2.85 17.45 2.91
N ASP A 268 3.00 18.60 3.53
CA ASP A 268 4.25 19.36 3.58
C ASP A 268 4.37 20.02 4.95
N PRO A 269 5.55 20.03 5.59
CA PRO A 269 5.73 20.65 6.91
C PRO A 269 5.30 22.10 7.00
N GLY A 270 5.31 22.83 5.87
CA GLY A 270 4.84 24.22 5.79
C GLY A 270 3.37 24.40 5.43
N ALA A 271 2.65 23.29 5.13
CA ALA A 271 1.25 23.36 4.75
C ALA A 271 0.34 23.46 5.98
N SER A 272 -0.81 24.11 5.80
CA SER A 272 -1.83 24.19 6.85
C SER A 272 -2.50 22.84 7.07
N GLU A 273 -2.28 22.24 8.23
CA GLU A 273 -2.94 21.00 8.65
C GLU A 273 -4.47 21.11 8.58
N VAL A 274 -5.02 22.27 8.94
CA VAL A 274 -6.45 22.56 8.84
C VAL A 274 -6.97 22.42 7.41
N ASN A 275 -6.20 22.88 6.42
CA ASN A 275 -6.59 22.75 5.02
C ASN A 275 -6.56 21.29 4.54
N GLN A 276 -5.57 20.52 4.98
CA GLN A 276 -5.47 19.09 4.70
C GLN A 276 -6.68 18.35 5.29
N LEU A 277 -6.93 18.57 6.58
CA LEU A 277 -8.06 18.00 7.31
C LEU A 277 -9.41 18.35 6.65
N ASN A 278 -9.64 19.60 6.31
CA ASN A 278 -10.87 20.06 5.68
C ASN A 278 -11.13 19.37 4.33
N ARG A 279 -10.08 19.13 3.53
CA ARG A 279 -10.20 18.41 2.25
C ARG A 279 -10.61 16.94 2.46
N VAL A 280 -10.01 16.27 3.45
CA VAL A 280 -10.37 14.89 3.81
C VAL A 280 -11.80 14.83 4.34
N LYS A 281 -12.20 15.72 5.25
CA LYS A 281 -13.56 15.78 5.81
C LYS A 281 -14.62 16.08 4.74
N LEU A 282 -14.33 16.93 3.78
CA LEU A 282 -15.22 17.21 2.66
C LEU A 282 -15.42 15.95 1.78
N MET A 283 -14.35 15.23 1.50
CA MET A 283 -14.42 13.95 0.77
C MET A 283 -15.24 12.92 1.55
N LEU A 284 -15.04 12.79 2.87
CA LEU A 284 -15.79 11.89 3.74
C LEU A 284 -17.29 12.25 3.80
N SER A 285 -17.63 13.54 3.81
CA SER A 285 -19.03 13.99 3.76
C SER A 285 -19.72 13.53 2.48
N ALA A 286 -19.02 13.63 1.32
CA ALA A 286 -19.52 13.08 0.06
C ALA A 286 -19.64 11.54 0.11
N ALA A 287 -18.66 10.86 0.71
CA ALA A 287 -18.65 9.39 0.84
C ALA A 287 -19.87 8.88 1.65
N ARG A 288 -20.17 9.51 2.79
CA ARG A 288 -21.34 9.18 3.62
C ARG A 288 -22.64 9.39 2.86
N LYS A 289 -22.78 10.53 2.16
CA LYS A 289 -23.97 10.83 1.36
C LYS A 289 -24.18 9.80 0.25
N ASN A 290 -23.11 9.41 -0.46
CA ASN A 290 -23.18 8.40 -1.51
C ASN A 290 -23.60 7.03 -0.94
N MET A 291 -23.07 6.65 0.23
CA MET A 291 -23.44 5.41 0.91
C MET A 291 -24.91 5.39 1.36
N GLU A 292 -25.41 6.51 1.88
CA GLU A 292 -26.84 6.66 2.26
C GLU A 292 -27.77 6.61 1.04
N GLN A 293 -27.33 7.13 -0.10
CA GLN A 293 -28.09 7.05 -1.34
C GLN A 293 -28.17 5.62 -1.88
N ALA A 294 -27.03 4.92 -1.91
CA ALA A 294 -27.00 3.52 -2.32
C ALA A 294 -27.89 2.62 -1.44
N ALA A 295 -27.86 2.85 -0.12
CA ALA A 295 -28.71 2.10 0.82
C ALA A 295 -30.23 2.38 0.68
N LYS A 296 -30.62 3.44 -0.02
CA LYS A 296 -32.04 3.75 -0.30
C LYS A 296 -32.53 3.15 -1.63
N GLU A 297 -31.58 2.77 -2.49
CA GLU A 297 -31.84 2.18 -3.80
C GLU A 297 -31.86 0.63 -3.76
N GLU A 298 -31.27 0.02 -2.69
CA GLU A 298 -31.39 -1.41 -2.36
C GLU A 298 -32.73 -1.70 -1.62
#